data_1b5058aa9018f15880bc10a5cdb8f33d
#
_entry.id   1b5058aa9018f15880bc10a5cdb8f33d
#
_cell.length_a   1.000
_cell.length_b   1.000
_cell.length_c   1.000
_cell.angle_alpha   90.00
_cell.angle_beta   90.00
_cell.angle_gamma   90.00
#
_symmetry.space_group_name_H-M   'P 1'
#
loop_
_entity.id
_entity.type
_entity.pdbx_description
1 polymer ?
#
loop_
_entity_poly.entity_id
_entity_poly.type
_entity_poly.pdbx_seq_one_letter_code
_entity_poly.pdbx_strand_id
1 'polypeptide(L)'
;NWQKAWKDPQPKKEYDVVIVGGGGHGLATAYYLAKKHNLKNIAVVEKGWIGGGNTGRNTTIIRSNYLWDASAGLYDHALKIWEGLSQELNYNVMFSQRGVMNLAHNLQDVRDLKRRTHANRLNGIDAVYLSTEEVKKFCPIINTSPDIRYPVLGGTLQRRAGTARHDAVAWGYARGADEMGVDIIQNCEVKAIKRN
;
A
#
# COMPACT_ATOMS: atom_id res chain seq x y z
N ASN A 1 -5.92 -28.50 16.25
CA ASN A 1 -5.75 -28.34 14.81
C ASN A 1 -5.91 -26.87 14.43
N TRP A 2 -4.87 -26.27 13.88
CA TRP A 2 -4.94 -24.90 13.37
C TRP A 2 -5.69 -24.92 12.03
N GLN A 3 -6.69 -24.07 11.86
CA GLN A 3 -7.32 -23.88 10.58
C GLN A 3 -6.39 -23.10 9.64
N LYS A 4 -6.37 -23.46 8.36
CA LYS A 4 -5.65 -22.68 7.35
C LYS A 4 -6.27 -21.28 7.23
N ALA A 5 -5.45 -20.28 6.99
CA ALA A 5 -5.93 -18.90 6.80
C ALA A 5 -6.73 -18.73 5.50
N TRP A 6 -6.49 -19.59 4.52
CA TRP A 6 -7.28 -19.77 3.28
C TRP A 6 -7.16 -21.23 2.84
N LYS A 7 -8.13 -21.69 2.02
CA LYS A 7 -8.32 -23.14 1.76
C LYS A 7 -7.36 -23.72 0.74
N ASP A 8 -6.88 -22.91 -0.23
CA ASP A 8 -6.01 -23.35 -1.35
C ASP A 8 -6.59 -24.58 -2.09
N PRO A 9 -7.81 -24.46 -2.67
CA PRO A 9 -8.51 -25.57 -3.30
C PRO A 9 -7.93 -25.92 -4.67
N GLN A 10 -8.31 -27.07 -5.19
CA GLN A 10 -8.08 -27.39 -6.61
C GLN A 10 -8.97 -26.51 -7.51
N PRO A 11 -8.49 -26.08 -8.69
CA PRO A 11 -9.27 -25.27 -9.61
C PRO A 11 -10.58 -25.95 -10.02
N LYS A 12 -11.66 -25.19 -10.06
CA LYS A 12 -12.93 -25.60 -10.67
C LYS A 12 -12.81 -25.59 -12.20
N LYS A 13 -13.78 -26.20 -12.88
CA LYS A 13 -13.84 -26.17 -14.35
C LYS A 13 -14.15 -24.78 -14.91
N GLU A 14 -14.92 -23.99 -14.18
CA GLU A 14 -15.40 -22.69 -14.61
C GLU A 14 -15.42 -21.69 -13.47
N TYR A 15 -15.08 -20.44 -13.77
CA TYR A 15 -15.18 -19.28 -12.89
C TYR A 15 -15.78 -18.10 -13.64
N ASP A 16 -16.52 -17.25 -12.93
CA ASP A 16 -17.02 -16.00 -13.49
C ASP A 16 -15.89 -15.00 -13.65
N VAL A 17 -14.91 -15.01 -12.74
CA VAL A 17 -13.73 -14.15 -12.77
C VAL A 17 -12.49 -14.94 -12.37
N VAL A 18 -11.44 -14.81 -13.16
CA VAL A 18 -10.10 -15.31 -12.82
C VAL A 18 -9.13 -14.14 -12.72
N ILE A 19 -8.52 -13.99 -11.54
CA ILE A 19 -7.51 -12.97 -11.27
C ILE A 19 -6.13 -13.62 -11.30
N VAL A 20 -5.26 -13.15 -12.18
CA VAL A 20 -3.91 -13.67 -12.31
C VAL A 20 -2.97 -12.86 -11.42
N GLY A 21 -2.45 -13.50 -10.38
CA GLY A 21 -1.52 -12.94 -9.40
C GLY A 21 -2.11 -12.74 -8.01
N GLY A 22 -1.52 -13.41 -7.02
CA GLY A 22 -1.87 -13.36 -5.59
C GLY A 22 -1.12 -12.27 -4.82
N GLY A 23 -0.84 -11.13 -5.45
CA GLY A 23 -0.31 -9.94 -4.78
C GLY A 23 -1.40 -9.07 -4.16
N GLY A 24 -1.01 -7.98 -3.48
CA GLY A 24 -1.95 -7.07 -2.80
C GLY A 24 -3.07 -6.55 -3.71
N HIS A 25 -2.77 -6.21 -4.97
CA HIS A 25 -3.80 -5.75 -5.92
C HIS A 25 -4.78 -6.86 -6.29
N GLY A 26 -4.28 -8.06 -6.64
CA GLY A 26 -5.16 -9.18 -7.03
C GLY A 26 -6.05 -9.62 -5.88
N LEU A 27 -5.50 -9.76 -4.69
CA LEU A 27 -6.24 -10.15 -3.50
C LEU A 27 -7.27 -9.08 -3.07
N ALA A 28 -6.90 -7.81 -3.12
CA ALA A 28 -7.83 -6.71 -2.85
C ALA A 28 -8.95 -6.67 -3.90
N THR A 29 -8.64 -6.88 -5.18
CA THR A 29 -9.64 -6.95 -6.26
C THR A 29 -10.63 -8.08 -5.99
N ALA A 30 -10.15 -9.28 -5.69
CA ALA A 30 -11.01 -10.42 -5.35
C ALA A 30 -11.90 -10.12 -4.14
N TYR A 31 -11.32 -9.58 -3.07
CA TYR A 31 -12.04 -9.20 -1.86
C TYR A 31 -13.16 -8.21 -2.15
N TYR A 32 -12.86 -7.11 -2.86
CA TYR A 32 -13.88 -6.09 -3.12
C TYR A 32 -14.93 -6.52 -4.17
N LEU A 33 -14.58 -7.36 -5.14
CA LEU A 33 -15.57 -7.97 -6.04
C LEU A 33 -16.56 -8.85 -5.26
N ALA A 34 -16.06 -9.68 -4.37
CA ALA A 34 -16.91 -10.48 -3.51
C ALA A 34 -17.76 -9.62 -2.57
N LYS A 35 -17.14 -8.67 -1.88
CA LYS A 35 -17.79 -7.84 -0.86
C LYS A 35 -18.82 -6.85 -1.42
N LYS A 36 -18.45 -6.12 -2.48
CA LYS A 36 -19.28 -5.02 -3.02
C LYS A 36 -20.24 -5.46 -4.13
N HIS A 37 -19.88 -6.50 -4.87
CA HIS A 37 -20.64 -6.97 -6.02
C HIS A 37 -21.25 -8.37 -5.83
N ASN A 38 -21.05 -8.97 -4.66
CA ASN A 38 -21.54 -10.32 -4.32
C ASN A 38 -21.14 -11.41 -5.33
N LEU A 39 -19.99 -11.22 -5.98
CA LEU A 39 -19.42 -12.23 -6.87
C LEU A 39 -18.71 -13.29 -6.04
N LYS A 40 -19.14 -14.56 -6.13
CA LYS A 40 -18.60 -15.65 -5.29
C LYS A 40 -17.77 -16.67 -6.07
N ASN A 41 -18.00 -16.77 -7.38
CA ASN A 41 -17.29 -17.73 -8.22
C ASN A 41 -16.03 -17.08 -8.83
N ILE A 42 -15.11 -16.68 -7.95
CA ILE A 42 -13.85 -16.00 -8.29
C ILE A 42 -12.68 -16.91 -7.96
N ALA A 43 -11.69 -16.99 -8.86
CA ALA A 43 -10.39 -17.57 -8.56
C ALA A 43 -9.30 -16.50 -8.57
N VAL A 44 -8.39 -16.57 -7.61
CA VAL A 44 -7.08 -15.93 -7.68
C VAL A 44 -6.05 -17.03 -7.93
N VAL A 45 -5.34 -16.97 -9.06
CA VAL A 45 -4.30 -17.95 -9.39
C VAL A 45 -2.93 -17.30 -9.28
N GLU A 46 -2.05 -17.90 -8.47
CA GLU A 46 -0.72 -17.38 -8.17
C GLU A 46 0.34 -18.45 -8.51
N LYS A 47 1.33 -18.08 -9.32
CA LYS A 47 2.39 -19.00 -9.75
C LYS A 47 3.29 -19.52 -8.63
N GLY A 48 3.45 -18.73 -7.57
CA GLY A 48 4.22 -19.10 -6.38
C GLY A 48 3.33 -19.06 -5.14
N TRP A 49 3.64 -18.17 -4.23
CA TRP A 49 2.90 -17.98 -2.99
C TRP A 49 2.34 -16.56 -2.89
N ILE A 50 1.29 -16.39 -2.10
CA ILE A 50 0.64 -15.10 -1.86
C ILE A 50 1.65 -14.04 -1.41
N GLY A 51 1.64 -12.90 -2.10
CA GLY A 51 2.52 -11.79 -1.80
C GLY A 51 3.98 -11.97 -2.22
N GLY A 52 4.37 -13.09 -2.84
CA GLY A 52 5.75 -13.41 -3.19
C GLY A 52 6.38 -12.54 -4.29
N GLY A 53 5.57 -11.75 -5.01
CA GLY A 53 6.02 -10.79 -6.03
C GLY A 53 6.40 -9.43 -5.46
N ASN A 54 6.01 -8.35 -6.17
CA ASN A 54 6.29 -6.97 -5.76
C ASN A 54 5.70 -6.61 -4.40
N THR A 55 4.61 -7.23 -3.99
CA THR A 55 4.01 -7.01 -2.67
C THR A 55 4.99 -7.32 -1.55
N GLY A 56 5.74 -8.41 -1.63
CA GLY A 56 6.74 -8.79 -0.63
C GLY A 56 8.11 -8.12 -0.80
N ARG A 57 8.28 -7.24 -1.79
CA ARG A 57 9.58 -6.65 -2.16
C ARG A 57 9.57 -5.12 -2.23
N ASN A 58 8.58 -4.48 -1.64
CA ASN A 58 8.46 -3.03 -1.63
C ASN A 58 8.90 -2.43 -0.29
N THR A 59 8.96 -1.10 -0.22
CA THR A 59 9.37 -0.35 0.97
C THR A 59 8.28 -0.21 2.02
N THR A 60 7.08 -0.73 1.77
CA THR A 60 5.92 -0.67 2.68
C THR A 60 5.42 0.75 3.03
N ILE A 61 5.90 1.77 2.35
CA ILE A 61 5.52 3.16 2.60
C ILE A 61 4.15 3.46 1.97
N ILE A 62 3.21 3.88 2.81
CA ILE A 62 1.86 4.31 2.44
C ILE A 62 1.79 5.83 2.55
N ARG A 63 1.50 6.51 1.45
CA ARG A 63 1.46 7.98 1.39
C ARG A 63 0.58 8.47 0.24
N SER A 64 0.14 9.74 0.29
CA SER A 64 -0.61 10.39 -0.79
C SER A 64 0.04 11.69 -1.31
N ASN A 65 1.20 12.08 -0.78
CA ASN A 65 1.89 13.32 -1.14
C ASN A 65 2.57 13.28 -2.52
N TYR A 66 1.81 12.91 -3.54
CA TYR A 66 2.25 12.93 -4.93
C TYR A 66 2.08 14.33 -5.55
N LEU A 67 2.90 14.66 -6.56
CA LEU A 67 2.90 15.98 -7.17
C LEU A 67 1.67 16.21 -8.08
N TRP A 68 1.26 15.18 -8.83
CA TRP A 68 0.20 15.28 -9.81
C TRP A 68 -1.18 15.09 -9.16
N ASP A 69 -2.14 15.95 -9.50
CA ASP A 69 -3.48 15.99 -8.91
C ASP A 69 -4.20 14.64 -9.00
N ALA A 70 -4.21 14.01 -10.18
CA ALA A 70 -4.84 12.72 -10.36
C ALA A 70 -4.21 11.63 -9.47
N SER A 71 -2.88 11.63 -9.34
CA SER A 71 -2.18 10.70 -8.46
C SER A 71 -2.46 11.01 -7.00
N ALA A 72 -2.41 12.28 -6.60
CA ALA A 72 -2.70 12.71 -5.23
C ALA A 72 -4.12 12.29 -4.81
N GLY A 73 -5.12 12.52 -5.67
CA GLY A 73 -6.51 12.12 -5.43
C GLY A 73 -6.68 10.60 -5.28
N LEU A 74 -6.08 9.81 -6.19
CA LEU A 74 -6.13 8.36 -6.12
C LEU A 74 -5.50 7.82 -4.83
N TYR A 75 -4.30 8.31 -4.50
CA TYR A 75 -3.57 7.84 -3.32
C TYR A 75 -4.14 8.37 -2.00
N ASP A 76 -4.82 9.54 -1.99
CA ASP A 76 -5.54 9.99 -0.80
C ASP A 76 -6.79 9.13 -0.56
N HIS A 77 -7.50 8.76 -1.62
CA HIS A 77 -8.59 7.78 -1.51
C HIS A 77 -8.07 6.43 -0.97
N ALA A 78 -6.96 5.94 -1.50
CA ALA A 78 -6.32 4.73 -0.99
C ALA A 78 -5.91 4.86 0.48
N LEU A 79 -5.34 6.01 0.89
CA LEU A 79 -4.95 6.25 2.28
C LEU A 79 -6.14 6.17 3.25
N LYS A 80 -7.30 6.70 2.85
CA LYS A 80 -8.54 6.57 3.63
C LYS A 80 -8.97 5.10 3.81
N ILE A 81 -8.77 4.27 2.79
CA ILE A 81 -9.00 2.82 2.90
C ILE A 81 -8.01 2.21 3.89
N TRP A 82 -6.73 2.56 3.82
CA TRP A 82 -5.69 2.07 4.74
C TRP A 82 -6.01 2.38 6.20
N GLU A 83 -6.56 3.56 6.49
CA GLU A 83 -6.92 3.99 7.85
C GLU A 83 -7.98 3.10 8.50
N GLY A 84 -8.89 2.50 7.72
CA GLY A 84 -9.94 1.59 8.19
C GLY A 84 -9.66 0.10 7.94
N LEU A 85 -8.56 -0.24 7.25
CA LEU A 85 -8.38 -1.57 6.66
C LEU A 85 -8.29 -2.69 7.70
N SER A 86 -7.64 -2.46 8.84
CA SER A 86 -7.53 -3.48 9.90
C SER A 86 -8.89 -3.84 10.49
N GLN A 87 -9.77 -2.86 10.67
CA GLN A 87 -11.13 -3.08 11.14
C GLN A 87 -11.97 -3.76 10.06
N GLU A 88 -11.85 -3.30 8.81
CA GLU A 88 -12.61 -3.87 7.69
C GLU A 88 -12.32 -5.35 7.46
N LEU A 89 -11.06 -5.75 7.56
CA LEU A 89 -10.61 -7.13 7.37
C LEU A 89 -10.71 -7.98 8.65
N ASN A 90 -11.03 -7.38 9.80
CA ASN A 90 -10.85 -8.00 11.11
C ASN A 90 -9.47 -8.69 11.22
N TYR A 91 -8.43 -7.98 10.75
CA TYR A 91 -7.06 -8.47 10.64
C TYR A 91 -6.06 -7.31 10.73
N ASN A 92 -5.13 -7.36 11.67
CA ASN A 92 -4.17 -6.28 11.86
C ASN A 92 -3.13 -6.25 10.71
N VAL A 93 -3.28 -5.31 9.80
CA VAL A 93 -2.32 -5.06 8.70
C VAL A 93 -1.08 -4.28 9.16
N MET A 94 -1.00 -3.98 10.45
CA MET A 94 0.12 -3.24 11.08
C MET A 94 0.38 -1.89 10.40
N PHE A 95 -0.68 -1.18 10.02
CA PHE A 95 -0.55 0.16 9.48
C PHE A 95 -0.21 1.15 10.61
N SER A 96 0.98 1.75 10.52
CA SER A 96 1.53 2.69 11.50
C SER A 96 1.68 4.07 10.88
N GLN A 97 0.79 4.99 11.24
CA GLN A 97 0.77 6.37 10.77
C GLN A 97 1.75 7.23 11.58
N ARG A 98 3.04 7.10 11.28
CA ARG A 98 4.11 7.89 11.92
C ARG A 98 4.59 9.06 11.06
N GLY A 99 3.94 9.25 9.92
CA GLY A 99 4.32 10.22 8.92
C GLY A 99 5.37 9.68 7.94
N VAL A 100 5.48 10.37 6.81
CA VAL A 100 6.56 10.20 5.83
C VAL A 100 7.20 11.55 5.59
N MET A 101 8.52 11.62 5.77
CA MET A 101 9.30 12.83 5.63
C MET A 101 10.32 12.67 4.49
N ASN A 102 10.40 13.67 3.61
CA ASN A 102 11.47 13.77 2.61
C ASN A 102 12.36 14.95 2.98
N LEU A 103 13.65 14.72 3.04
CA LEU A 103 14.64 15.72 3.42
C LEU A 103 15.17 16.48 2.19
N ALA A 104 15.47 17.74 2.36
CA ALA A 104 16.15 18.59 1.38
C ALA A 104 17.62 18.76 1.78
N HIS A 105 18.53 18.50 0.84
CA HIS A 105 19.98 18.59 1.06
C HIS A 105 20.65 19.69 0.26
N ASN A 106 19.93 20.34 -0.64
CA ASN A 106 20.39 21.49 -1.44
C ASN A 106 19.23 22.44 -1.72
N LEU A 107 19.52 23.62 -2.30
CA LEU A 107 18.50 24.63 -2.57
C LEU A 107 17.46 24.18 -3.62
N GLN A 108 17.83 23.32 -4.55
CA GLN A 108 16.88 22.77 -5.53
C GLN A 108 15.87 21.87 -4.85
N ASP A 109 16.32 21.00 -3.95
CA ASP A 109 15.42 20.14 -3.15
C ASP A 109 14.45 20.99 -2.32
N VAL A 110 14.94 22.06 -1.68
CA VAL A 110 14.11 23.01 -0.90
C VAL A 110 12.98 23.57 -1.78
N ARG A 111 13.32 24.06 -2.99
CA ARG A 111 12.34 24.64 -3.92
C ARG A 111 11.31 23.59 -4.37
N ASP A 112 11.78 22.41 -4.74
CA ASP A 112 10.90 21.30 -5.19
C ASP A 112 9.99 20.80 -4.09
N LEU A 113 10.51 20.61 -2.88
CA LEU A 113 9.71 20.16 -1.75
C LEU A 113 8.68 21.22 -1.32
N LYS A 114 9.03 22.51 -1.35
CA LYS A 114 8.07 23.60 -1.10
C LYS A 114 6.96 23.61 -2.16
N ARG A 115 7.32 23.55 -3.45
CA ARG A 115 6.35 23.49 -4.56
C ARG A 115 5.42 22.29 -4.41
N ARG A 116 5.97 21.09 -4.13
CA ARG A 116 5.19 19.87 -3.89
C ARG A 116 4.26 20.01 -2.70
N THR A 117 4.74 20.58 -1.59
CA THR A 117 3.93 20.83 -0.41
C THR A 117 2.73 21.72 -0.73
N HIS A 118 2.95 22.80 -1.50
CA HIS A 118 1.85 23.71 -1.88
C HIS A 118 0.84 23.01 -2.79
N ALA A 119 1.29 22.26 -3.82
CA ALA A 119 0.40 21.47 -4.68
C ALA A 119 -0.41 20.45 -3.88
N ASN A 120 0.24 19.74 -2.95
CA ASN A 120 -0.44 18.78 -2.09
C ASN A 120 -1.53 19.46 -1.22
N ARG A 121 -1.24 20.62 -0.63
CA ARG A 121 -2.22 21.36 0.18
C ARG A 121 -3.42 21.83 -0.65
N LEU A 122 -3.21 22.26 -1.90
CA LEU A 122 -4.31 22.60 -2.81
C LEU A 122 -5.19 21.38 -3.12
N ASN A 123 -4.62 20.18 -3.13
CA ASN A 123 -5.34 18.92 -3.30
C ASN A 123 -5.89 18.34 -1.98
N GLY A 124 -5.85 19.09 -0.87
CA GLY A 124 -6.35 18.64 0.42
C GLY A 124 -5.48 17.62 1.16
N ILE A 125 -4.25 17.40 0.70
CA ILE A 125 -3.30 16.50 1.36
C ILE A 125 -2.65 17.20 2.56
N ASP A 126 -2.50 16.49 3.67
CA ASP A 126 -1.91 16.95 4.93
C ASP A 126 -0.38 17.13 4.88
N ALA A 127 0.12 17.83 3.86
CA ALA A 127 1.54 18.07 3.68
C ALA A 127 1.98 19.41 4.30
N VAL A 128 3.11 19.40 5.01
CA VAL A 128 3.75 20.60 5.57
C VAL A 128 5.24 20.62 5.23
N TYR A 129 5.79 21.81 5.04
CA TYR A 129 7.23 21.99 4.94
C TYR A 129 7.79 22.31 6.34
N LEU A 130 8.87 21.66 6.71
CA LEU A 130 9.55 21.82 7.99
C LEU A 130 10.91 22.48 7.79
N SER A 131 11.28 23.42 8.67
CA SER A 131 12.63 23.92 8.80
C SER A 131 13.59 22.85 9.31
N THR A 132 14.89 23.12 9.31
CA THR A 132 15.90 22.20 9.87
C THR A 132 15.66 21.92 11.34
N GLU A 133 15.30 22.94 12.14
CA GLU A 133 14.99 22.83 13.56
C GLU A 133 13.73 21.98 13.78
N GLU A 134 12.70 22.18 12.97
CA GLU A 134 11.47 21.41 13.04
C GLU A 134 11.68 19.94 12.64
N VAL A 135 12.54 19.68 11.64
CA VAL A 135 12.97 18.32 11.27
C VAL A 135 13.66 17.65 12.47
N LYS A 136 14.62 18.35 13.12
CA LYS A 136 15.31 17.83 14.30
C LYS A 136 14.37 17.57 15.46
N LYS A 137 13.40 18.46 15.68
CA LYS A 137 12.38 18.29 16.73
C LYS A 137 11.47 17.09 16.45
N PHE A 138 11.07 16.89 15.19
CA PHE A 138 10.20 15.78 14.79
C PHE A 138 10.94 14.44 14.83
N CYS A 139 12.20 14.40 14.41
CA CYS A 139 13.02 13.21 14.36
C CYS A 139 14.42 13.47 14.97
N PRO A 140 14.56 13.36 16.30
CA PRO A 140 15.78 13.72 17.02
C PRO A 140 17.04 12.94 16.66
N ILE A 141 16.91 11.78 16.02
CA ILE A 141 18.04 10.95 15.59
C ILE A 141 18.74 11.48 14.34
N ILE A 142 18.06 12.37 13.56
CA ILE A 142 18.65 12.94 12.35
C ILE A 142 19.80 13.89 12.74
N ASN A 143 20.98 13.71 12.12
CA ASN A 143 22.06 14.66 12.23
C ASN A 143 21.76 15.88 11.34
N THR A 144 21.59 17.04 11.95
CA THR A 144 21.31 18.33 11.28
C THR A 144 22.50 19.30 11.38
N SER A 145 23.70 18.82 11.71
CA SER A 145 24.90 19.66 11.69
C SER A 145 25.14 20.22 10.29
N PRO A 146 25.52 21.51 10.16
CA PRO A 146 25.83 22.11 8.87
C PRO A 146 27.10 21.54 8.22
N ASP A 147 27.99 20.94 9.01
CA ASP A 147 29.32 20.48 8.59
C ASP A 147 29.33 19.06 8.01
N ILE A 148 28.19 18.41 7.92
CA ILE A 148 28.08 17.09 7.30
C ILE A 148 28.05 17.20 5.78
N ARG A 149 28.48 16.12 5.11
CA ARG A 149 28.56 16.05 3.63
C ARG A 149 27.25 16.42 2.92
N TYR A 150 26.11 16.06 3.52
CA TYR A 150 24.76 16.33 3.00
C TYR A 150 23.93 17.01 4.09
N PRO A 151 24.10 18.33 4.31
CA PRO A 151 23.39 19.06 5.36
C PRO A 151 21.88 19.03 5.10
N VAL A 152 21.10 18.98 6.17
CA VAL A 152 19.63 19.02 6.08
C VAL A 152 19.19 20.48 6.08
N LEU A 153 18.57 20.93 4.98
CA LEU A 153 18.08 22.30 4.80
C LEU A 153 16.56 22.44 5.07
N GLY A 154 15.94 21.37 5.51
CA GLY A 154 14.51 21.25 5.79
C GLY A 154 13.92 19.98 5.21
N GLY A 155 12.60 19.87 5.18
CA GLY A 155 11.91 18.71 4.64
C GLY A 155 10.42 18.92 4.47
N THR A 156 9.76 18.03 3.78
CA THR A 156 8.30 17.95 3.77
C THR A 156 7.83 16.75 4.58
N LEU A 157 6.74 16.92 5.32
CA LEU A 157 6.14 15.87 6.15
C LEU A 157 4.67 15.70 5.77
N GLN A 158 4.26 14.47 5.55
CA GLN A 158 2.86 14.06 5.53
C GLN A 158 2.56 13.22 6.77
N ARG A 159 1.74 13.72 7.69
CA ARG A 159 1.51 13.07 8.99
C ARG A 159 0.63 11.82 8.90
N ARG A 160 -0.39 11.83 8.03
CA ARG A 160 -1.27 10.68 7.81
C ARG A 160 -0.59 9.52 7.08
N ALA A 161 0.55 9.75 6.44
CA ALA A 161 1.36 8.70 5.83
C ALA A 161 1.98 7.79 6.89
N GLY A 162 2.47 6.63 6.46
CA GLY A 162 3.06 5.67 7.38
C GLY A 162 3.60 4.44 6.68
N THR A 163 3.69 3.35 7.41
CA THR A 163 4.12 2.04 6.91
C THR A 163 3.12 0.95 7.29
N ALA A 164 3.01 -0.09 6.45
CA ALA A 164 2.22 -1.29 6.75
C ALA A 164 3.05 -2.55 6.50
N ARG A 165 2.67 -3.66 7.14
CA ARG A 165 3.30 -4.96 6.84
C ARG A 165 2.69 -5.53 5.57
N HIS A 166 3.47 -5.61 4.51
CA HIS A 166 3.02 -6.09 3.20
C HIS A 166 2.51 -7.55 3.22
N ASP A 167 3.14 -8.44 3.99
CA ASP A 167 2.69 -9.81 4.23
C ASP A 167 1.33 -9.83 4.97
N ALA A 168 1.19 -9.08 6.05
CA ALA A 168 -0.06 -8.96 6.79
C ALA A 168 -1.21 -8.41 5.92
N VAL A 169 -0.92 -7.46 5.02
CA VAL A 169 -1.90 -6.95 4.05
C VAL A 169 -2.36 -8.04 3.09
N ALA A 170 -1.41 -8.77 2.48
CA ALA A 170 -1.73 -9.85 1.56
C ALA A 170 -2.56 -10.94 2.26
N TRP A 171 -2.15 -11.35 3.46
CA TRP A 171 -2.86 -12.36 4.25
C TRP A 171 -4.23 -11.90 4.73
N GLY A 172 -4.37 -10.64 5.12
CA GLY A 172 -5.66 -10.09 5.53
C GLY A 172 -6.68 -10.11 4.39
N TYR A 173 -6.28 -9.65 3.21
CA TYR A 173 -7.14 -9.73 2.02
C TYR A 173 -7.42 -11.17 1.57
N ALA A 174 -6.42 -12.04 1.59
CA ALA A 174 -6.59 -13.44 1.23
C ALA A 174 -7.59 -14.14 2.13
N ARG A 175 -7.44 -13.98 3.45
CA ARG A 175 -8.36 -14.53 4.44
C ARG A 175 -9.79 -13.99 4.23
N GLY A 176 -9.94 -12.67 4.11
CA GLY A 176 -11.26 -12.06 3.91
C GLY A 176 -11.92 -12.48 2.59
N ALA A 177 -11.15 -12.66 1.52
CA ALA A 177 -11.65 -13.16 0.24
C ALA A 177 -12.08 -14.65 0.33
N ASP A 178 -11.26 -15.49 0.96
CA ASP A 178 -11.57 -16.92 1.17
C ASP A 178 -12.84 -17.12 2.01
N GLU A 179 -13.02 -16.32 3.07
CA GLU A 179 -14.24 -16.33 3.89
C GLU A 179 -15.51 -16.03 3.08
N MET A 180 -15.40 -15.23 2.02
CA MET A 180 -16.49 -14.92 1.09
C MET A 180 -16.63 -15.90 -0.09
N GLY A 181 -15.84 -16.97 -0.12
CA GLY A 181 -15.94 -18.04 -1.11
C GLY A 181 -15.06 -17.87 -2.34
N VAL A 182 -14.09 -16.96 -2.33
CA VAL A 182 -13.08 -16.84 -3.38
C VAL A 182 -12.09 -18.00 -3.27
N ASP A 183 -11.81 -18.67 -4.39
CA ASP A 183 -10.79 -19.71 -4.45
C ASP A 183 -9.40 -19.07 -4.66
N ILE A 184 -8.49 -19.28 -3.71
CA ILE A 184 -7.10 -18.79 -3.79
C ILE A 184 -6.20 -19.98 -4.04
N ILE A 185 -5.59 -20.04 -5.23
CA ILE A 185 -4.87 -21.21 -5.72
C ILE A 185 -3.40 -20.83 -5.94
N GLN A 186 -2.54 -21.33 -5.09
CA GLN A 186 -1.09 -21.11 -5.14
C GLN A 186 -0.41 -22.19 -6.00
N ASN A 187 0.84 -21.95 -6.37
CA ASN A 187 1.63 -22.82 -7.23
C ASN A 187 0.91 -23.16 -8.56
N CYS A 188 0.11 -22.23 -9.06
CA CYS A 188 -0.69 -22.36 -10.27
C CYS A 188 -0.29 -21.27 -11.28
N GLU A 189 0.60 -21.61 -12.18
CA GLU A 189 1.09 -20.68 -13.19
C GLU A 189 0.19 -20.64 -14.41
N VAL A 190 -0.29 -19.44 -14.78
CA VAL A 190 -1.00 -19.21 -16.03
C VAL A 190 0.00 -19.15 -17.17
N LYS A 191 -0.06 -20.12 -18.10
CA LYS A 191 0.83 -20.21 -19.25
C LYS A 191 0.34 -19.44 -20.48
N ALA A 192 -0.99 -19.45 -20.70
CA ALA A 192 -1.61 -18.79 -21.83
C ALA A 192 -3.08 -18.49 -21.57
N ILE A 193 -3.61 -17.52 -22.30
CA ILE A 193 -5.03 -17.22 -22.38
C ILE A 193 -5.46 -17.46 -23.82
N LYS A 194 -6.43 -18.36 -24.04
CA LYS A 194 -7.05 -18.59 -25.34
C LYS A 194 -8.40 -17.89 -25.35
N ARG A 195 -8.67 -17.17 -26.41
CA ARG A 195 -9.97 -16.52 -26.64
C ARG A 195 -10.71 -17.32 -27.70
N ASN A 196 -11.94 -17.66 -27.40
CA ASN A 196 -12.89 -18.28 -28.36
C ASN A 196 -13.54 -17.20 -29.22
#